data_8f5ac51d2e0a6c07329e592ef7bfa5e3
#
_entry.id   8f5ac51d2e0a6c07329e592ef7bfa5e3
#
_cell.length_a   1.000
_cell.length_b   1.000
_cell.length_c   1.000
_cell.angle_alpha   90.00
_cell.angle_beta   90.00
_cell.angle_gamma   90.00
#
_symmetry.space_group_name_H-M   'P 1'
#
loop_
_entity.id
_entity.type
_entity.pdbx_description
1 polymer ?
#
loop_
_entity_poly.entity_id
_entity_poly.type
_entity_poly.pdbx_seq_one_letter_code
_entity_poly.pdbx_strand_id
1 'polypeptide(L)'
;AMTMSGAIPNYMMPLRNFYGIIGPIPPQALQAEAIKKTISENSLITKDIDSTPVHAIVTNSTYDGLCYNARRVEELLGQSVDRMHFDEAWYGYARFNPIYKDRFAMYGNPADHKPTDMTVFATQSTHKLLAALSQASFIHIREGKKNVDHSRFNESFMMQASTSPNYPIIASNDITAAMMDGKGGKALTDE
;
A
#
# COMPACT_ATOMS: atom_id res chain seq x y z
N ALA A 1 -5.03 11.23 9.95
CA ALA A 1 -3.59 11.09 9.68
C ALA A 1 -3.03 12.35 9.01
N MET A 2 -3.49 12.75 7.82
CA MET A 2 -2.98 13.91 7.06
C MET A 2 -2.97 15.21 7.89
N THR A 3 -4.07 15.53 8.55
CA THR A 3 -4.16 16.73 9.41
C THR A 3 -3.10 16.72 10.51
N MET A 4 -2.87 15.58 11.17
CA MET A 4 -1.88 15.45 12.25
C MET A 4 -0.44 15.55 11.77
N SER A 5 -0.17 15.11 10.51
CA SER A 5 1.16 15.20 9.91
C SER A 5 1.44 16.53 9.22
N GLY A 6 0.44 17.41 9.09
CA GLY A 6 0.53 18.64 8.30
C GLY A 6 0.60 18.41 6.78
N ALA A 7 0.30 17.20 6.33
CA ALA A 7 0.37 16.86 4.91
C ALA A 7 -0.79 17.46 4.13
N ILE A 8 -0.49 18.04 2.98
CA ILE A 8 -1.50 18.55 2.03
C ILE A 8 -1.83 17.44 1.03
N PRO A 9 -3.11 17.00 0.95
CA PRO A 9 -3.50 15.98 0.00
C PRO A 9 -3.50 16.50 -1.43
N ASN A 10 -2.97 15.69 -2.34
CA ASN A 10 -3.07 15.91 -3.78
C ASN A 10 -3.67 14.65 -4.42
N TYR A 11 -4.89 14.75 -4.93
CA TYR A 11 -5.67 13.59 -5.36
C TYR A 11 -5.39 13.20 -6.81
N MET A 12 -5.06 11.95 -7.03
CA MET A 12 -5.03 11.32 -8.35
C MET A 12 -6.41 10.73 -8.65
N MET A 13 -7.13 11.33 -9.58
CA MET A 13 -8.53 10.97 -9.85
C MET A 13 -8.64 9.70 -10.69
N PRO A 14 -9.34 8.66 -10.20
CA PRO A 14 -9.64 7.49 -10.99
C PRO A 14 -10.71 7.79 -12.06
N LEU A 15 -10.72 6.96 -13.09
CA LEU A 15 -11.81 6.97 -14.07
C LEU A 15 -13.12 6.48 -13.43
N ARG A 16 -14.25 6.85 -14.03
CA ARG A 16 -15.56 6.30 -13.71
C ARG A 16 -16.27 5.92 -15.00
N ASN A 17 -17.00 4.81 -14.97
CA ASN A 17 -17.87 4.45 -16.08
C ASN A 17 -19.23 5.18 -15.98
N PHE A 18 -20.09 4.95 -16.94
CA PHE A 18 -21.46 5.54 -16.99
C PHE A 18 -22.30 5.23 -15.73
N TYR A 19 -22.10 4.08 -15.12
CA TYR A 19 -22.83 3.67 -13.89
C TYR A 19 -22.18 4.21 -12.60
N GLY A 20 -21.12 5.00 -12.71
CA GLY A 20 -20.40 5.52 -11.56
C GLY A 20 -19.41 4.55 -10.90
N ILE A 21 -19.22 3.35 -11.47
CA ILE A 21 -18.22 2.38 -10.99
C ILE A 21 -16.83 2.95 -11.19
N ILE A 22 -16.02 2.87 -10.14
CA ILE A 22 -14.65 3.38 -10.13
C ILE A 22 -13.76 2.48 -10.96
N GLY A 23 -13.08 3.08 -11.94
CA GLY A 23 -12.06 2.45 -12.77
C GLY A 23 -10.63 2.72 -12.26
N PRO A 24 -9.62 2.41 -13.07
CA PRO A 24 -8.24 2.68 -12.72
C PRO A 24 -7.91 4.19 -12.74
N ILE A 25 -6.88 4.57 -12.02
CA ILE A 25 -6.18 5.83 -12.25
C ILE A 25 -5.46 5.69 -13.61
N PRO A 26 -5.67 6.60 -14.56
CA PRO A 26 -4.97 6.53 -15.84
C PRO A 26 -3.45 6.56 -15.64
N PRO A 27 -2.66 5.72 -16.34
CA PRO A 27 -1.20 5.71 -16.18
C PRO A 27 -0.55 7.08 -16.42
N GLN A 28 -1.15 7.91 -17.27
CA GLN A 28 -0.70 9.27 -17.54
C GLN A 28 -0.78 10.17 -16.31
N ALA A 29 -1.79 9.96 -15.44
CA ALA A 29 -1.94 10.73 -14.19
C ALA A 29 -0.89 10.35 -13.13
N LEU A 30 -0.21 9.22 -13.28
CA LEU A 30 0.87 8.77 -12.39
C LEU A 30 2.25 9.26 -12.84
N GLN A 31 2.36 9.93 -13.99
CA GLN A 31 3.62 10.47 -14.49
C GLN A 31 4.02 11.75 -13.75
N ALA A 32 5.31 12.00 -13.63
CA ALA A 32 5.87 13.11 -12.87
C ALA A 32 5.32 14.49 -13.31
N GLU A 33 5.17 14.70 -14.60
CA GLU A 33 4.64 15.98 -15.13
C GLU A 33 3.17 16.21 -14.76
N ALA A 34 2.35 15.14 -14.80
CA ALA A 34 0.95 15.24 -14.39
C ALA A 34 0.83 15.52 -12.89
N ILE A 35 1.67 14.87 -12.07
CA ILE A 35 1.71 15.11 -10.62
C ILE A 35 2.14 16.55 -10.32
N LYS A 36 3.20 17.05 -10.95
CA LYS A 36 3.64 18.44 -10.81
C LYS A 36 2.53 19.44 -11.18
N LYS A 37 1.84 19.18 -12.29
CA LYS A 37 0.71 20.00 -12.72
C LYS A 37 -0.39 20.01 -11.66
N THR A 38 -0.83 18.85 -11.20
CA THR A 38 -1.89 18.74 -10.18
C THR A 38 -1.51 19.44 -8.88
N ILE A 39 -0.23 19.33 -8.47
CA ILE A 39 0.30 20.05 -7.30
C ILE A 39 0.24 21.55 -7.52
N SER A 40 0.66 22.06 -8.68
CA SER A 40 0.65 23.49 -8.98
C SER A 40 -0.77 24.10 -9.05
N GLU A 41 -1.77 23.29 -9.33
CA GLU A 41 -3.19 23.68 -9.37
C GLU A 41 -3.89 23.53 -8.00
N ASN A 42 -3.21 22.99 -6.98
CA ASN A 42 -3.79 22.77 -5.66
C ASN A 42 -3.83 24.07 -4.86
N SER A 43 -5.03 24.58 -4.61
CA SER A 43 -5.26 25.85 -3.91
C SER A 43 -4.79 25.89 -2.46
N LEU A 44 -4.50 24.72 -1.86
CA LEU A 44 -3.97 24.62 -0.50
C LEU A 44 -2.45 24.85 -0.44
N ILE A 45 -1.77 24.82 -1.59
CA ILE A 45 -0.32 25.02 -1.67
C ILE A 45 -0.03 26.48 -1.93
N THR A 46 0.60 27.13 -0.95
CA THR A 46 1.07 28.53 -1.08
C THR A 46 2.55 28.55 -1.47
N LYS A 47 3.04 29.75 -1.86
CA LYS A 47 4.44 29.92 -2.30
C LYS A 47 5.49 29.57 -1.25
N ASP A 48 5.11 29.58 0.02
CA ASP A 48 6.01 29.29 1.16
C ASP A 48 6.04 27.81 1.55
N ILE A 49 5.25 26.96 0.86
CA ILE A 49 5.17 25.53 1.12
C ILE A 49 6.03 24.78 0.11
N ASP A 50 6.89 23.88 0.62
CA ASP A 50 7.58 22.93 -0.23
C ASP A 50 6.55 22.01 -0.92
N SER A 51 6.48 22.11 -2.23
CA SER A 51 5.55 21.35 -3.07
C SER A 51 6.10 20.01 -3.53
N THR A 52 7.26 19.58 -3.01
CA THR A 52 7.82 18.26 -3.32
C THR A 52 6.95 17.16 -2.70
N PRO A 53 6.42 16.23 -3.49
CA PRO A 53 5.60 15.16 -2.94
C PRO A 53 6.46 14.20 -2.12
N VAL A 54 6.03 13.90 -0.89
CA VAL A 54 6.80 13.09 0.06
C VAL A 54 6.33 11.65 0.16
N HIS A 55 5.08 11.38 -0.25
CA HIS A 55 4.46 10.07 -0.08
C HIS A 55 3.28 9.89 -1.04
N ALA A 56 3.14 8.71 -1.62
CA ALA A 56 1.98 8.34 -2.42
C ALA A 56 1.18 7.22 -1.72
N ILE A 57 -0.14 7.23 -1.88
CA ILE A 57 -1.02 6.16 -1.38
C ILE A 57 -1.88 5.69 -2.54
N VAL A 58 -1.92 4.37 -2.75
CA VAL A 58 -2.72 3.74 -3.80
C VAL A 58 -3.48 2.56 -3.21
N THR A 59 -4.81 2.54 -3.37
CA THR A 59 -5.63 1.39 -3.00
C THR A 59 -5.47 0.26 -4.04
N ASN A 60 -5.09 -0.93 -3.59
CA ASN A 60 -4.87 -2.12 -4.40
C ASN A 60 -5.24 -3.39 -3.60
N SER A 61 -6.28 -4.11 -3.90
CA SER A 61 -7.31 -3.94 -4.93
C SER A 61 -8.50 -3.09 -4.44
N THR A 62 -9.36 -2.66 -5.39
CA THR A 62 -10.64 -2.05 -5.06
C THR A 62 -11.69 -3.10 -4.69
N TYR A 63 -12.84 -2.67 -4.14
CA TYR A 63 -13.98 -3.55 -3.86
C TYR A 63 -14.51 -4.26 -5.12
N ASP A 64 -14.37 -3.64 -6.28
CA ASP A 64 -14.79 -4.20 -7.57
C ASP A 64 -13.74 -5.13 -8.20
N GLY A 65 -12.69 -5.47 -7.45
CA GLY A 65 -11.62 -6.39 -7.87
C GLY A 65 -10.60 -5.79 -8.85
N LEU A 66 -10.53 -4.47 -8.98
CA LEU A 66 -9.53 -3.84 -9.83
C LEU A 66 -8.15 -3.90 -9.15
N CYS A 67 -7.22 -4.60 -9.78
CA CYS A 67 -5.86 -4.82 -9.31
C CYS A 67 -4.86 -4.11 -10.21
N TYR A 68 -4.07 -3.21 -9.63
CA TYR A 68 -2.95 -2.60 -10.35
C TYR A 68 -1.79 -3.59 -10.53
N ASN A 69 -0.99 -3.38 -11.56
CA ASN A 69 0.36 -3.92 -11.57
C ASN A 69 1.22 -3.04 -10.66
N ALA A 70 1.52 -3.54 -9.46
CA ALA A 70 2.22 -2.77 -8.41
C ALA A 70 3.61 -2.32 -8.89
N ARG A 71 4.35 -3.20 -9.57
CA ARG A 71 5.65 -2.85 -10.16
C ARG A 71 5.54 -1.65 -11.10
N ARG A 72 4.54 -1.65 -11.97
CA ARG A 72 4.34 -0.54 -12.92
C ARG A 72 3.95 0.75 -12.23
N VAL A 73 3.14 0.68 -11.20
CA VAL A 73 2.78 1.85 -10.38
C VAL A 73 4.02 2.43 -9.70
N GLU A 74 4.87 1.59 -9.11
CA GLU A 74 6.13 2.01 -8.50
C GLU A 74 7.08 2.67 -9.50
N GLU A 75 7.21 2.13 -10.72
CA GLU A 75 8.03 2.72 -11.79
C GLU A 75 7.57 4.13 -12.16
N LEU A 76 6.25 4.34 -12.26
CA LEU A 76 5.69 5.63 -12.63
C LEU A 76 5.79 6.64 -11.48
N LEU A 77 5.34 6.29 -10.29
CA LEU A 77 5.35 7.17 -9.12
C LEU A 77 6.75 7.41 -8.55
N GLY A 78 7.68 6.48 -8.73
CA GLY A 78 9.07 6.58 -8.27
C GLY A 78 9.88 7.71 -8.92
N GLN A 79 9.35 8.31 -9.98
CA GLN A 79 9.88 9.52 -10.57
C GLN A 79 9.51 10.79 -9.78
N SER A 80 8.51 10.69 -8.89
CA SER A 80 7.99 11.82 -8.12
C SER A 80 8.15 11.65 -6.63
N VAL A 81 8.08 10.43 -6.10
CA VAL A 81 8.15 10.15 -4.66
C VAL A 81 9.14 9.03 -4.36
N ASP A 82 9.74 9.09 -3.17
CA ASP A 82 10.65 8.05 -2.68
C ASP A 82 9.95 7.03 -1.76
N ARG A 83 8.71 7.28 -1.38
CA ARG A 83 7.91 6.43 -0.51
C ARG A 83 6.50 6.27 -1.06
N MET A 84 5.97 5.07 -0.96
CA MET A 84 4.56 4.85 -1.22
C MET A 84 3.94 3.82 -0.29
N HIS A 85 2.63 3.86 -0.21
CA HIS A 85 1.82 2.93 0.56
C HIS A 85 0.75 2.33 -0.34
N PHE A 86 0.74 1.02 -0.45
CA PHE A 86 -0.39 0.28 -1.03
C PHE A 86 -1.38 -0.08 0.09
N ASP A 87 -2.59 0.40 -0.03
CA ASP A 87 -3.71 -0.11 0.77
C ASP A 87 -4.21 -1.39 0.10
N GLU A 88 -3.77 -2.52 0.62
CA GLU A 88 -4.08 -3.87 0.16
C GLU A 88 -5.03 -4.59 1.12
N ALA A 89 -5.92 -3.83 1.76
CA ALA A 89 -6.83 -4.36 2.78
C ALA A 89 -7.62 -5.59 2.33
N TRP A 90 -7.93 -5.72 1.04
CA TRP A 90 -8.66 -6.84 0.44
C TRP A 90 -7.75 -7.85 -0.30
N TYR A 91 -6.42 -7.68 -0.27
CA TYR A 91 -5.55 -8.32 -1.24
C TYR A 91 -4.45 -9.20 -0.63
N GLY A 92 -4.59 -9.57 0.65
CA GLY A 92 -3.60 -10.37 1.38
C GLY A 92 -3.31 -11.75 0.78
N TYR A 93 -4.21 -12.31 -0.02
CA TYR A 93 -4.05 -13.61 -0.68
C TYR A 93 -3.20 -13.57 -1.95
N ALA A 94 -2.95 -12.39 -2.52
CA ALA A 94 -2.33 -12.25 -3.86
C ALA A 94 -0.94 -12.89 -3.96
N ARG A 95 -0.17 -12.91 -2.88
CA ARG A 95 1.16 -13.54 -2.83
C ARG A 95 1.14 -15.03 -3.19
N PHE A 96 0.06 -15.72 -2.89
CA PHE A 96 -0.02 -17.18 -2.89
C PHE A 96 -0.50 -17.78 -4.21
N ASN A 97 -0.98 -16.95 -5.15
CA ASN A 97 -1.38 -17.40 -6.48
C ASN A 97 -0.58 -16.68 -7.58
N PRO A 98 0.07 -17.40 -8.50
CA PRO A 98 0.93 -16.82 -9.54
C PRO A 98 0.23 -15.91 -10.53
N ILE A 99 -1.11 -15.94 -10.65
CA ILE A 99 -1.89 -15.04 -11.51
C ILE A 99 -1.71 -13.56 -11.10
N TYR A 100 -1.37 -13.33 -9.83
CA TYR A 100 -1.15 -11.99 -9.29
C TYR A 100 0.31 -11.55 -9.29
N LYS A 101 1.18 -12.25 -10.00
CA LYS A 101 2.59 -11.86 -10.13
C LYS A 101 2.72 -10.38 -10.47
N ASP A 102 3.59 -9.66 -9.74
CA ASP A 102 3.84 -8.21 -9.87
C ASP A 102 2.62 -7.30 -9.59
N ARG A 103 1.52 -7.85 -9.06
CA ARG A 103 0.28 -7.10 -8.82
C ARG A 103 0.03 -6.76 -7.36
N PHE A 104 0.94 -7.06 -6.45
CA PHE A 104 0.86 -6.72 -5.02
C PHE A 104 2.17 -6.08 -4.56
N ALA A 105 2.11 -5.29 -3.49
CA ALA A 105 3.21 -4.43 -3.04
C ALA A 105 4.52 -5.17 -2.75
N MET A 106 4.42 -6.33 -2.09
CA MET A 106 5.58 -7.15 -1.72
C MET A 106 5.90 -8.22 -2.77
N TYR A 107 5.81 -7.86 -4.06
CA TYR A 107 6.15 -8.74 -5.18
C TYR A 107 7.65 -9.05 -5.24
N GLY A 108 8.01 -10.09 -6.00
CA GLY A 108 9.39 -10.48 -6.24
C GLY A 108 10.04 -11.22 -5.08
N ASN A 109 11.37 -11.33 -5.15
CA ASN A 109 12.18 -11.90 -4.09
C ASN A 109 12.80 -10.75 -3.28
N PRO A 110 12.67 -10.73 -1.94
CA PRO A 110 13.28 -9.69 -1.10
C PRO A 110 14.79 -9.50 -1.34
N ALA A 111 15.51 -10.55 -1.70
CA ALA A 111 16.95 -10.48 -1.98
C ALA A 111 17.31 -9.68 -3.26
N ASP A 112 16.35 -9.50 -4.16
CA ASP A 112 16.57 -8.77 -5.43
C ASP A 112 16.31 -7.27 -5.29
N HIS A 113 15.73 -6.81 -4.17
CA HIS A 113 15.44 -5.41 -3.93
C HIS A 113 16.72 -4.64 -3.56
N LYS A 114 16.84 -3.45 -4.13
CA LYS A 114 18.00 -2.59 -3.97
C LYS A 114 17.71 -1.42 -3.02
N PRO A 115 18.73 -0.92 -2.30
CA PRO A 115 18.57 0.31 -1.50
C PRO A 115 18.16 1.54 -2.32
N THR A 116 18.33 1.48 -3.65
CA THR A 116 17.92 2.54 -4.58
C THR A 116 16.47 2.45 -5.02
N ASP A 117 15.77 1.36 -4.69
CA ASP A 117 14.37 1.18 -5.01
C ASP A 117 13.49 2.07 -4.09
N MET A 118 12.24 2.25 -4.46
CA MET A 118 11.29 2.99 -3.64
C MET A 118 11.05 2.26 -2.31
N THR A 119 10.92 3.01 -1.21
CA THR A 119 10.44 2.47 0.06
C THR A 119 8.93 2.27 0.00
N VAL A 120 8.49 1.04 0.24
CA VAL A 120 7.09 0.63 0.07
C VAL A 120 6.52 0.12 1.36
N PHE A 121 5.34 0.62 1.70
CA PHE A 121 4.48 0.12 2.77
C PHE A 121 3.29 -0.60 2.16
N ALA A 122 2.79 -1.65 2.82
CA ALA A 122 1.53 -2.28 2.46
C ALA A 122 0.74 -2.63 3.70
N THR A 123 -0.54 -2.29 3.72
CA THR A 123 -1.46 -2.73 4.78
C THR A 123 -2.42 -3.77 4.25
N GLN A 124 -2.54 -4.88 4.98
CA GLN A 124 -3.40 -6.00 4.61
C GLN A 124 -4.28 -6.38 5.80
N SER A 125 -5.59 -6.42 5.59
CA SER A 125 -6.54 -6.87 6.60
C SER A 125 -6.71 -8.38 6.47
N THR A 126 -5.99 -9.13 7.29
CA THR A 126 -5.99 -10.60 7.27
C THR A 126 -7.34 -11.20 7.66
N HIS A 127 -8.18 -10.42 8.36
CA HIS A 127 -9.53 -10.82 8.74
C HIS A 127 -10.56 -10.76 7.59
N LYS A 128 -10.21 -10.17 6.44
CA LYS A 128 -11.17 -10.02 5.32
C LYS A 128 -11.19 -11.24 4.39
N LEU A 129 -10.05 -11.59 3.84
CA LEU A 129 -9.92 -12.67 2.85
C LEU A 129 -8.90 -13.74 3.25
N LEU A 130 -8.43 -13.71 4.46
CA LEU A 130 -7.64 -14.76 5.09
C LEU A 130 -8.31 -15.22 6.38
N ALA A 131 -7.73 -16.19 7.07
CA ALA A 131 -8.38 -16.91 8.18
C ALA A 131 -8.21 -16.25 9.56
N ALA A 132 -7.81 -14.96 9.64
CA ALA A 132 -7.61 -14.30 10.92
C ALA A 132 -8.91 -13.79 11.55
N LEU A 133 -8.89 -13.57 12.87
CA LEU A 133 -10.01 -12.98 13.60
C LEU A 133 -10.23 -11.52 13.19
N SER A 134 -11.46 -11.05 13.36
CA SER A 134 -11.84 -9.65 13.07
C SER A 134 -10.86 -8.67 13.71
N GLN A 135 -10.53 -7.59 13.01
CA GLN A 135 -9.55 -6.55 13.33
C GLN A 135 -8.07 -6.95 13.11
N ALA A 136 -7.78 -8.21 12.80
CA ALA A 136 -6.43 -8.63 12.48
C ALA A 136 -5.93 -7.98 11.18
N SER A 137 -4.70 -7.50 11.19
CA SER A 137 -4.06 -6.90 10.01
C SER A 137 -2.55 -7.00 10.11
N PHE A 138 -1.88 -6.85 8.97
CA PHE A 138 -0.44 -6.67 8.87
C PHE A 138 -0.09 -5.35 8.21
N ILE A 139 1.04 -4.78 8.60
CA ILE A 139 1.76 -3.81 7.82
C ILE A 139 3.09 -4.41 7.39
N HIS A 140 3.35 -4.41 6.10
CA HIS A 140 4.61 -4.85 5.51
C HIS A 140 5.42 -3.63 5.09
N ILE A 141 6.73 -3.69 5.26
CA ILE A 141 7.65 -2.62 4.91
C ILE A 141 8.78 -3.21 4.09
N ARG A 142 9.00 -2.65 2.90
CA ARG A 142 10.17 -2.90 2.07
C ARG A 142 10.98 -1.61 2.02
N GLU A 143 12.10 -1.61 2.71
CA GLU A 143 13.01 -0.47 2.72
C GLU A 143 13.69 -0.27 1.36
N GLY A 144 13.98 0.97 1.04
CA GLY A 144 14.63 1.39 -0.17
C GLY A 144 15.33 2.74 0.03
N LYS A 145 15.16 3.69 -0.88
CA LYS A 145 15.79 5.02 -0.86
C LYS A 145 15.65 5.77 0.47
N LYS A 146 14.57 5.54 1.19
CA LYS A 146 14.31 6.14 2.50
C LYS A 146 14.25 5.04 3.54
N ASN A 147 15.24 5.00 4.40
CA ASN A 147 15.24 4.10 5.54
C ASN A 147 14.07 4.42 6.47
N VAL A 148 13.54 3.39 7.08
CA VAL A 148 12.53 3.48 8.13
C VAL A 148 13.24 3.34 9.47
N ASP A 149 13.29 4.42 10.24
CA ASP A 149 13.76 4.37 11.61
C ASP A 149 12.77 3.55 12.44
N HIS A 150 13.18 2.37 12.87
CA HIS A 150 12.33 1.41 13.56
C HIS A 150 11.79 1.96 14.89
N SER A 151 12.57 2.75 15.62
CA SER A 151 12.12 3.35 16.87
C SER A 151 11.01 4.39 16.61
N ARG A 152 11.22 5.29 15.66
CA ARG A 152 10.23 6.29 15.25
C ARG A 152 8.97 5.66 14.66
N PHE A 153 9.12 4.61 13.87
CA PHE A 153 7.99 3.85 13.34
C PHE A 153 7.19 3.23 14.46
N ASN A 154 7.85 2.57 15.42
CA ASN A 154 7.20 1.96 16.57
C ASN A 154 6.49 3.00 17.45
N GLU A 155 7.11 4.14 17.74
CA GLU A 155 6.46 5.23 18.45
C GLU A 155 5.19 5.70 17.74
N SER A 156 5.27 5.95 16.42
CA SER A 156 4.12 6.37 15.63
C SER A 156 3.02 5.30 15.59
N PHE A 157 3.40 4.03 15.50
CA PHE A 157 2.48 2.91 15.55
C PHE A 157 1.78 2.82 16.91
N MET A 158 2.54 2.92 18.01
CA MET A 158 2.00 2.86 19.37
C MET A 158 1.05 4.03 19.69
N MET A 159 1.23 5.20 19.07
CA MET A 159 0.28 6.31 19.19
C MET A 159 -1.10 6.01 18.60
N GLN A 160 -1.20 5.06 17.68
CA GLN A 160 -2.43 4.67 16.96
C GLN A 160 -2.97 3.31 17.43
N ALA A 161 -2.15 2.52 18.13
CA ALA A 161 -2.51 1.19 18.60
C ALA A 161 -3.20 1.26 19.99
N SER A 162 -3.95 0.21 20.29
CA SER A 162 -4.50 0.02 21.64
C SER A 162 -3.37 -0.25 22.66
N THR A 163 -3.47 0.32 23.84
CA THR A 163 -2.58 0.00 24.98
C THR A 163 -2.83 -1.40 25.57
N SER A 164 -3.94 -2.04 25.14
CA SER A 164 -4.34 -3.38 25.60
C SER A 164 -4.37 -4.35 24.42
N PRO A 165 -3.22 -4.96 24.06
CA PRO A 165 -3.15 -5.87 22.92
C PRO A 165 -4.06 -7.10 23.14
N ASN A 166 -4.79 -7.46 22.10
CA ASN A 166 -5.64 -8.65 22.11
C ASN A 166 -4.84 -9.86 21.59
N TYR A 167 -4.31 -10.66 22.49
CA TYR A 167 -3.48 -11.82 22.15
C TYR A 167 -4.17 -12.83 21.21
N PRO A 168 -5.47 -13.18 21.33
CA PRO A 168 -6.16 -13.99 20.34
C PRO A 168 -6.09 -13.43 18.91
N ILE A 169 -6.20 -12.11 18.72
CA ILE A 169 -6.07 -11.50 17.40
C ILE A 169 -4.64 -11.66 16.88
N ILE A 170 -3.63 -11.40 17.73
CA ILE A 170 -2.22 -11.57 17.36
C ILE A 170 -1.93 -13.03 16.98
N ALA A 171 -2.38 -14.00 17.82
CA ALA A 171 -2.23 -15.41 17.55
C ALA A 171 -2.93 -15.85 16.24
N SER A 172 -4.09 -15.27 15.92
CA SER A 172 -4.79 -15.56 14.68
C SER A 172 -4.02 -15.11 13.43
N ASN A 173 -3.24 -14.05 13.52
CA ASN A 173 -2.34 -13.63 12.46
C ASN A 173 -1.23 -14.66 12.21
N ASP A 174 -0.62 -15.17 13.28
CA ASP A 174 0.42 -16.19 13.19
C ASP A 174 -0.10 -17.51 12.62
N ILE A 175 -1.28 -17.95 13.09
CA ILE A 175 -1.97 -19.13 12.54
C ILE A 175 -2.29 -18.93 11.06
N THR A 176 -2.80 -17.76 10.68
CA THR A 176 -3.10 -17.45 9.28
C THR A 176 -1.84 -17.51 8.42
N ALA A 177 -0.73 -16.96 8.89
CA ALA A 177 0.55 -17.01 8.18
C ALA A 177 0.99 -18.47 7.98
N ALA A 178 0.89 -19.31 9.03
CA ALA A 178 1.22 -20.73 8.96
C ALA A 178 0.29 -21.51 8.00
N MET A 179 -1.01 -21.20 7.98
CA MET A 179 -1.96 -21.81 7.04
C MET A 179 -1.64 -21.47 5.59
N MET A 180 -1.17 -20.24 5.32
CA MET A 180 -0.85 -19.76 3.98
C MET A 180 0.54 -20.18 3.51
N ASP A 181 1.38 -20.74 4.39
CA ASP A 181 2.72 -21.18 4.02
C ASP A 181 2.70 -22.46 3.16
N GLY A 182 3.56 -22.49 2.17
CA GLY A 182 3.81 -23.66 1.32
C GLY A 182 2.56 -24.18 0.61
N LYS A 183 2.24 -25.47 0.80
CA LYS A 183 1.14 -26.15 0.10
C LYS A 183 -0.25 -25.67 0.54
N GLY A 184 -0.38 -25.20 1.78
CA GLY A 184 -1.66 -24.73 2.32
C GLY A 184 -2.15 -23.48 1.59
N GLY A 185 -1.31 -22.49 1.45
CA GLY A 185 -1.64 -21.26 0.73
C GLY A 185 -1.98 -21.50 -0.74
N LYS A 186 -1.20 -22.39 -1.40
CA LYS A 186 -1.49 -22.77 -2.77
C LYS A 186 -2.86 -23.45 -2.90
N ALA A 187 -3.17 -24.43 -2.06
CA ALA A 187 -4.44 -25.15 -2.11
C ALA A 187 -5.65 -24.21 -1.92
N LEU A 188 -5.53 -23.23 -0.98
CA LEU A 188 -6.58 -22.26 -0.72
C LEU A 188 -6.81 -21.24 -1.84
N THR A 189 -5.84 -21.04 -2.71
CA THR A 189 -5.92 -20.04 -3.78
C THR A 189 -6.08 -20.64 -5.19
N ASP A 190 -5.95 -21.95 -5.33
CA ASP A 190 -6.14 -22.65 -6.60
C ASP A 190 -7.61 -23.10 -6.84
N GLU A 191 -8.49 -23.03 -5.82
CA GLU A 191 -9.94 -23.26 -5.90
C GLU A 191 -10.69 -22.00 -6.30
#